data_3853ac0ad12e5b701a569e685e336ed0
#
_entry.id   3853ac0ad12e5b701a569e685e336ed0
#
_cell.length_a   1.000
_cell.length_b   1.000
_cell.length_c   1.000
_cell.angle_alpha   90.00
_cell.angle_beta   90.00
_cell.angle_gamma   90.00
#
_symmetry.space_group_name_H-M   'P 1'
#
loop_
_entity.id
_entity.type
_entity.pdbx_description
1 polymer ?
#
loop_
_entity_poly.entity_id
_entity_poly.type
_entity_poly.pdbx_seq_one_letter_code
_entity_poly.pdbx_strand_id
1 'polypeptide(L)'
;MKKNKSRSGLLLILIICLLILLIGLTQFIAHGNSSTSDIPSESAGGSLTITNLNVGKADCAVLQAGDIVGMIDTGTYDAYSTIDSFLKDNSITEIDFLILTHYDQDHIGSAVKILSSVDVKNIYLADYVSQKEYYAGLMDSIKTRENVYFVNENISFDYNDLSIDIYPASSPEILLSDSNNMDNNMSLVSMITFGTKKFLFTGDIEKDRIEQVINDNYSLTADWIKMPHHGGYTKNTADLLAIVDPAYAVISTSNERPAEEKLMDMLSSLDIETYDTTYGTIVTYCDKNSIQITQKSN
;
A
#
# COMPACT_ATOMS: atom_id res chain seq x y z
N MET A 1 11.72 -21.51 -78.48
CA MET A 1 12.26 -21.74 -77.13
C MET A 1 12.22 -20.44 -76.31
N LYS A 2 11.10 -20.06 -75.73
CA LYS A 2 10.99 -18.90 -74.81
C LYS A 2 9.80 -19.11 -73.85
N LYS A 3 9.95 -19.96 -72.83
CA LYS A 3 8.86 -20.11 -71.81
C LYS A 3 9.30 -20.58 -70.40
N ASN A 4 10.62 -20.71 -70.11
CA ASN A 4 11.04 -21.24 -68.80
C ASN A 4 11.67 -20.23 -67.85
N LYS A 5 11.85 -18.94 -68.19
CA LYS A 5 12.45 -17.94 -67.25
C LYS A 5 11.45 -17.30 -66.29
N SER A 6 10.15 -17.36 -66.61
CA SER A 6 9.12 -16.73 -65.76
C SER A 6 8.76 -17.57 -64.52
N ARG A 7 8.81 -18.90 -64.60
CA ARG A 7 8.39 -19.78 -63.48
C ARG A 7 9.42 -19.85 -62.36
N SER A 8 10.72 -19.77 -62.68
CA SER A 8 11.79 -19.80 -61.67
C SER A 8 11.87 -18.49 -60.87
N GLY A 9 11.57 -17.34 -61.48
CA GLY A 9 11.51 -16.05 -60.76
C GLY A 9 10.34 -15.98 -59.77
N LEU A 10 9.18 -16.50 -60.20
CA LEU A 10 8.00 -16.52 -59.31
C LEU A 10 8.19 -17.48 -58.12
N LEU A 11 8.87 -18.62 -58.35
CA LEU A 11 9.17 -19.57 -57.28
C LEU A 11 10.18 -19.01 -56.27
N LEU A 12 11.17 -18.24 -56.73
CA LEU A 12 12.19 -17.60 -55.90
C LEU A 12 11.54 -16.49 -54.99
N ILE A 13 10.63 -15.70 -55.56
CA ILE A 13 9.88 -14.68 -54.80
C ILE A 13 8.99 -15.32 -53.73
N LEU A 14 8.31 -16.41 -54.06
CA LEU A 14 7.48 -17.15 -53.06
C LEU A 14 8.33 -17.72 -51.92
N ILE A 15 9.52 -18.26 -52.18
CA ILE A 15 10.44 -18.77 -51.15
C ILE A 15 10.93 -17.64 -50.25
N ILE A 16 11.27 -16.48 -50.83
CA ILE A 16 11.74 -15.31 -50.05
C ILE A 16 10.60 -14.77 -49.17
N CYS A 17 9.37 -14.67 -49.69
CA CYS A 17 8.20 -14.26 -48.90
C CYS A 17 7.91 -15.25 -47.74
N LEU A 18 8.04 -16.56 -48.00
CA LEU A 18 7.87 -17.59 -46.98
C LEU A 18 8.92 -17.52 -45.86
N LEU A 19 10.20 -17.26 -46.26
CA LEU A 19 11.29 -17.04 -45.29
C LEU A 19 11.10 -15.79 -44.44
N ILE A 20 10.65 -14.69 -45.03
CA ILE A 20 10.35 -13.47 -44.31
C ILE A 20 9.18 -13.67 -43.31
N LEU A 21 8.15 -14.43 -43.76
CA LEU A 21 7.03 -14.81 -42.88
C LEU A 21 7.47 -15.71 -41.71
N LEU A 22 8.36 -16.68 -41.97
CA LEU A 22 8.93 -17.55 -40.92
C LEU A 22 9.80 -16.76 -39.94
N ILE A 23 10.63 -15.83 -40.43
CA ILE A 23 11.46 -14.96 -39.57
C ILE A 23 10.55 -14.00 -38.74
N GLY A 24 9.52 -13.45 -39.34
CA GLY A 24 8.52 -12.64 -38.62
C GLY A 24 7.78 -13.44 -37.54
N LEU A 25 7.42 -14.70 -37.84
CA LEU A 25 6.75 -15.56 -36.85
C LEU A 25 7.67 -16.00 -35.71
N THR A 26 8.96 -16.26 -35.99
CA THR A 26 9.92 -16.58 -34.92
C THR A 26 10.22 -15.36 -34.03
N GLN A 27 10.25 -14.15 -34.58
CA GLN A 27 10.38 -12.93 -33.77
C GLN A 27 9.11 -12.63 -32.97
N PHE A 28 7.92 -12.92 -33.52
CA PHE A 28 6.67 -12.77 -32.78
C PHE A 28 6.52 -13.78 -31.63
N ILE A 29 7.00 -15.02 -31.82
CA ILE A 29 7.01 -16.05 -30.75
C ILE A 29 8.09 -15.74 -29.71
N ALA A 30 9.22 -15.11 -30.09
CA ALA A 30 10.27 -14.69 -29.15
C ALA A 30 9.89 -13.45 -28.33
N HIS A 31 8.90 -12.66 -28.75
CA HIS A 31 8.36 -11.51 -27.97
C HIS A 31 7.08 -11.85 -27.18
N GLY A 32 6.59 -13.09 -27.28
CA GLY A 32 5.33 -13.53 -26.69
C GLY A 32 5.44 -14.32 -25.39
N ASN A 33 6.60 -14.44 -24.76
CA ASN A 33 6.75 -15.15 -23.49
C ASN A 33 7.92 -14.59 -22.67
N SER A 34 7.68 -13.52 -21.94
CA SER A 34 8.25 -13.32 -20.58
C SER A 34 7.59 -12.10 -19.93
N SER A 35 6.43 -12.28 -19.39
CA SER A 35 5.98 -11.48 -18.24
C SER A 35 6.28 -12.27 -16.96
N THR A 36 7.56 -12.56 -16.73
CA THR A 36 8.07 -12.65 -15.39
C THR A 36 8.32 -11.20 -14.99
N SER A 37 7.53 -10.71 -14.04
CA SER A 37 7.81 -9.48 -13.33
C SER A 37 9.16 -9.66 -12.65
N ASP A 38 10.24 -9.22 -13.31
CA ASP A 38 11.55 -9.11 -12.69
C ASP A 38 11.43 -8.02 -11.59
N ILE A 39 11.22 -8.47 -10.36
CA ILE A 39 11.61 -7.67 -9.20
C ILE A 39 13.12 -7.46 -9.38
N PRO A 40 13.61 -6.21 -9.41
CA PRO A 40 15.03 -5.94 -9.58
C PRO A 40 15.83 -6.75 -8.56
N SER A 41 16.89 -7.42 -8.98
CA SER A 41 17.81 -8.11 -8.07
C SER A 41 18.30 -7.11 -7.02
N GLU A 42 18.31 -7.51 -5.74
CA GLU A 42 18.75 -6.69 -4.60
C GLU A 42 19.92 -5.78 -4.97
N SER A 43 19.69 -4.48 -4.86
CA SER A 43 20.77 -3.51 -4.95
C SER A 43 21.67 -3.67 -3.73
N ALA A 44 22.99 -3.47 -3.87
CA ALA A 44 23.97 -3.59 -2.78
C ALA A 44 23.70 -2.63 -1.58
N GLY A 45 22.60 -1.91 -1.57
CA GLY A 45 22.18 -0.92 -0.60
C GLY A 45 20.89 -1.23 0.17
N GLY A 46 20.32 -2.45 0.02
CA GLY A 46 19.02 -2.81 0.58
C GLY A 46 17.84 -2.24 -0.21
N SER A 47 16.65 -2.78 0.04
CA SER A 47 15.40 -2.37 -0.60
C SER A 47 14.26 -2.39 0.41
N LEU A 48 13.22 -1.59 0.16
CA LEU A 48 11.94 -1.64 0.84
C LEU A 48 10.87 -2.11 -0.16
N THR A 49 10.09 -3.09 0.24
CA THR A 49 8.87 -3.50 -0.47
C THR A 49 7.67 -3.21 0.41
N ILE A 50 6.71 -2.46 -0.11
CA ILE A 50 5.42 -2.21 0.53
C ILE A 50 4.36 -2.93 -0.29
N THR A 51 3.65 -3.87 0.32
CA THR A 51 2.58 -4.63 -0.32
C THR A 51 1.24 -4.22 0.29
N ASN A 52 0.45 -3.45 -0.46
CA ASN A 52 -0.94 -3.16 -0.10
C ASN A 52 -1.81 -4.31 -0.62
N LEU A 53 -2.25 -5.16 0.28
CA LEU A 53 -3.03 -6.34 -0.06
C LEU A 53 -4.43 -5.97 -0.55
N ASN A 54 -4.89 -6.65 -1.60
CA ASN A 54 -6.31 -6.58 -1.95
C ASN A 54 -7.14 -7.39 -0.95
N VAL A 55 -7.69 -6.69 0.02
CA VAL A 55 -8.57 -7.24 1.07
C VAL A 55 -9.96 -6.60 1.03
N GLY A 56 -10.35 -6.11 -0.14
CA GLY A 56 -11.58 -5.34 -0.35
C GLY A 56 -11.40 -3.87 0.04
N LYS A 57 -12.50 -3.19 0.40
CA LYS A 57 -12.43 -1.84 0.98
C LYS A 57 -12.00 -1.96 2.45
N ALA A 58 -10.70 -2.15 2.65
CA ALA A 58 -10.07 -2.36 3.96
C ALA A 58 -8.56 -2.16 3.83
N ASP A 59 -7.87 -1.84 4.91
CA ASP A 59 -6.45 -1.58 4.90
C ASP A 59 -5.62 -2.74 5.46
N CYS A 60 -4.64 -3.17 4.69
CA CYS A 60 -3.57 -4.06 5.14
C CYS A 60 -2.34 -3.82 4.28
N ALA A 61 -1.30 -3.24 4.84
CA ALA A 61 -0.02 -3.06 4.19
C ALA A 61 1.07 -3.84 4.93
N VAL A 62 1.88 -4.60 4.18
CA VAL A 62 3.05 -5.31 4.69
C VAL A 62 4.31 -4.65 4.13
N LEU A 63 5.22 -4.27 5.02
CA LEU A 63 6.49 -3.62 4.71
C LEU A 63 7.63 -4.61 4.94
N GLN A 64 8.50 -4.78 3.97
CA GLN A 64 9.67 -5.67 4.07
C GLN A 64 10.94 -4.91 3.69
N ALA A 65 11.90 -4.80 4.62
CA ALA A 65 13.18 -4.14 4.42
C ALA A 65 14.32 -5.02 4.98
N GLY A 66 14.94 -5.81 4.12
CA GLY A 66 15.86 -6.88 4.56
C GLY A 66 15.11 -7.90 5.42
N ASP A 67 15.59 -8.14 6.64
CA ASP A 67 14.96 -9.06 7.59
C ASP A 67 13.84 -8.41 8.41
N ILE A 68 13.61 -7.11 8.26
CA ILE A 68 12.59 -6.37 9.01
C ILE A 68 11.24 -6.48 8.30
N VAL A 69 10.22 -6.86 9.06
CA VAL A 69 8.83 -6.91 8.62
C VAL A 69 7.96 -5.99 9.45
N GLY A 70 7.34 -5.02 8.82
CA GLY A 70 6.31 -4.18 9.40
C GLY A 70 4.93 -4.50 8.85
N MET A 71 3.89 -4.18 9.59
CA MET A 71 2.52 -4.25 9.12
C MET A 71 1.75 -3.01 9.57
N ILE A 72 0.93 -2.46 8.68
CA ILE A 72 0.01 -1.35 9.00
C ILE A 72 -1.40 -1.82 8.66
N ASP A 73 -2.24 -1.90 9.69
CA ASP A 73 -3.59 -2.44 9.69
C ASP A 73 -3.71 -3.91 9.25
N THR A 74 -4.87 -4.51 9.47
CA THR A 74 -5.08 -5.96 9.32
C THR A 74 -6.37 -6.31 8.57
N GLY A 75 -6.95 -5.35 7.86
CA GLY A 75 -8.17 -5.55 7.09
C GLY A 75 -9.38 -5.98 7.92
N THR A 76 -10.41 -6.46 7.22
CA THR A 76 -11.61 -7.01 7.85
C THR A 76 -11.36 -8.37 8.49
N TYR A 77 -12.31 -8.85 9.29
CA TYR A 77 -12.26 -10.21 9.87
C TYR A 77 -12.16 -11.31 8.79
N ASP A 78 -12.81 -11.13 7.66
CA ASP A 78 -12.82 -12.09 6.56
C ASP A 78 -11.53 -12.00 5.69
N ALA A 79 -10.77 -10.93 5.79
CA ALA A 79 -9.50 -10.76 5.11
C ALA A 79 -8.39 -11.66 5.65
N TYR A 80 -8.57 -12.26 6.85
CA TYR A 80 -7.55 -13.07 7.50
C TYR A 80 -6.96 -14.16 6.60
N SER A 81 -7.78 -14.88 5.84
CA SER A 81 -7.29 -15.96 4.98
C SER A 81 -6.35 -15.46 3.88
N THR A 82 -6.62 -14.29 3.31
CA THR A 82 -5.76 -13.64 2.32
C THR A 82 -4.45 -13.19 2.93
N ILE A 83 -4.51 -12.56 4.11
CA ILE A 83 -3.34 -12.08 4.84
C ILE A 83 -2.47 -13.26 5.30
N ASP A 84 -3.05 -14.29 5.89
CA ASP A 84 -2.35 -15.50 6.37
C ASP A 84 -1.66 -16.26 5.21
N SER A 85 -2.34 -16.36 4.05
CA SER A 85 -1.73 -16.94 2.86
C SER A 85 -0.54 -16.10 2.39
N PHE A 86 -0.67 -14.78 2.32
CA PHE A 86 0.43 -13.88 1.95
C PHE A 86 1.63 -14.04 2.90
N LEU A 87 1.40 -14.06 4.22
CA LEU A 87 2.47 -14.21 5.20
C LEU A 87 3.19 -15.57 5.04
N LYS A 88 2.45 -16.66 4.83
CA LYS A 88 3.01 -17.99 4.60
C LYS A 88 3.78 -18.09 3.29
N ASP A 89 3.23 -17.58 2.19
CA ASP A 89 3.85 -17.61 0.87
C ASP A 89 5.17 -16.83 0.83
N ASN A 90 5.30 -15.80 1.68
CA ASN A 90 6.52 -15.02 1.86
C ASN A 90 7.38 -15.49 3.04
N SER A 91 7.04 -16.62 3.68
CA SER A 91 7.77 -17.19 4.83
C SER A 91 7.89 -16.23 6.02
N ILE A 92 6.90 -15.34 6.19
CA ILE A 92 6.84 -14.37 7.30
C ILE A 92 6.26 -15.09 8.53
N THR A 93 7.09 -15.32 9.53
CA THR A 93 6.73 -15.94 10.81
C THR A 93 6.82 -14.96 11.97
N GLU A 94 7.37 -13.76 11.72
CA GLU A 94 7.58 -12.71 12.70
C GLU A 94 7.28 -11.35 12.07
N ILE A 95 6.70 -10.45 12.86
CA ILE A 95 6.44 -9.05 12.51
C ILE A 95 7.12 -8.16 13.55
N ASP A 96 8.08 -7.35 13.13
CA ASP A 96 8.85 -6.49 14.03
C ASP A 96 8.00 -5.36 14.61
N PHE A 97 7.09 -4.80 13.81
CA PHE A 97 6.12 -3.81 14.26
C PHE A 97 4.78 -3.92 13.56
N LEU A 98 3.71 -3.79 14.32
CA LEU A 98 2.33 -3.68 13.86
C LEU A 98 1.78 -2.32 14.28
N ILE A 99 1.37 -1.50 13.33
CA ILE A 99 0.67 -0.25 13.58
C ILE A 99 -0.81 -0.47 13.26
N LEU A 100 -1.69 -0.26 14.25
CA LEU A 100 -3.14 -0.25 14.07
C LEU A 100 -3.61 1.20 14.14
N THR A 101 -4.00 1.73 12.98
CA THR A 101 -4.24 3.17 12.83
C THR A 101 -5.41 3.66 13.67
N HIS A 102 -6.51 2.93 13.66
CA HIS A 102 -7.72 3.16 14.47
C HIS A 102 -8.51 1.85 14.61
N TYR A 103 -9.72 1.90 15.22
CA TYR A 103 -10.39 0.67 15.65
C TYR A 103 -11.59 0.24 14.80
N ASP A 104 -11.76 0.73 13.58
CA ASP A 104 -12.78 0.25 12.67
C ASP A 104 -12.47 -1.17 12.17
N GLN A 105 -13.52 -1.95 11.91
CA GLN A 105 -13.37 -3.38 11.59
C GLN A 105 -12.57 -3.64 10.32
N ASP A 106 -12.54 -2.73 9.38
CA ASP A 106 -11.78 -2.82 8.13
C ASP A 106 -10.29 -2.45 8.30
N HIS A 107 -9.88 -2.15 9.55
CA HIS A 107 -8.49 -1.95 9.96
C HIS A 107 -8.01 -2.96 10.99
N ILE A 108 -8.84 -3.31 11.99
CA ILE A 108 -8.45 -4.23 13.06
C ILE A 108 -9.14 -5.59 13.01
N GLY A 109 -9.98 -5.86 12.01
CA GLY A 109 -10.84 -7.04 11.97
C GLY A 109 -10.10 -8.37 12.06
N SER A 110 -8.93 -8.49 11.46
CA SER A 110 -8.09 -9.69 11.55
C SER A 110 -7.00 -9.62 12.63
N ALA A 111 -6.87 -8.52 13.38
CA ALA A 111 -5.76 -8.30 14.32
C ALA A 111 -5.62 -9.44 15.33
N VAL A 112 -6.70 -9.87 15.99
CA VAL A 112 -6.67 -10.97 16.98
C VAL A 112 -6.17 -12.26 16.37
N LYS A 113 -6.58 -12.58 15.14
CA LYS A 113 -6.12 -13.79 14.43
C LYS A 113 -4.65 -13.70 14.06
N ILE A 114 -4.19 -12.56 13.55
CA ILE A 114 -2.77 -12.31 13.22
C ILE A 114 -1.92 -12.43 14.48
N LEU A 115 -2.30 -11.76 15.58
CA LEU A 115 -1.60 -11.84 16.87
C LEU A 115 -1.53 -13.26 17.46
N SER A 116 -2.41 -14.16 17.01
CA SER A 116 -2.43 -15.55 17.44
C SER A 116 -1.63 -16.48 16.53
N SER A 117 -1.37 -16.09 15.28
CA SER A 117 -0.76 -16.92 14.23
C SER A 117 0.68 -16.56 13.91
N VAL A 118 1.10 -15.32 14.19
CA VAL A 118 2.43 -14.80 13.89
C VAL A 118 3.00 -14.14 15.15
N ASP A 119 4.31 -14.22 15.33
CA ASP A 119 4.98 -13.49 16.42
C ASP A 119 5.06 -12.01 16.08
N VAL A 120 4.42 -11.15 16.88
CA VAL A 120 4.44 -9.69 16.71
C VAL A 120 5.20 -9.07 17.85
N LYS A 121 6.35 -8.45 17.57
CA LYS A 121 7.26 -7.93 18.58
C LYS A 121 6.75 -6.64 19.23
N ASN A 122 6.32 -5.67 18.40
CA ASN A 122 5.89 -4.35 18.89
C ASN A 122 4.54 -4.00 18.29
N ILE A 123 3.62 -3.48 19.09
CA ILE A 123 2.27 -3.11 18.66
C ILE A 123 2.03 -1.63 19.01
N TYR A 124 1.71 -0.82 18.03
CA TYR A 124 1.41 0.59 18.17
C TYR A 124 -0.07 0.83 17.88
N LEU A 125 -0.77 1.49 18.80
CA LEU A 125 -2.21 1.71 18.78
C LEU A 125 -2.54 3.15 19.06
N ALA A 126 -3.61 3.69 18.47
CA ALA A 126 -4.13 4.99 18.85
C ALA A 126 -4.64 4.99 20.31
N ASP A 127 -4.30 6.03 21.09
CA ASP A 127 -4.63 6.11 22.51
C ASP A 127 -6.03 6.71 22.72
N TYR A 128 -7.06 5.88 22.55
CA TYR A 128 -8.45 6.21 22.91
C TYR A 128 -9.28 4.94 23.13
N VAL A 129 -10.46 5.11 23.75
CA VAL A 129 -11.39 4.00 23.96
C VAL A 129 -12.47 4.01 22.89
N SER A 130 -12.54 2.93 22.12
CA SER A 130 -13.54 2.76 21.06
C SER A 130 -14.73 1.89 21.53
N GLN A 131 -15.89 2.11 20.91
CA GLN A 131 -17.10 1.29 21.08
C GLN A 131 -17.29 0.30 19.92
N LYS A 132 -16.31 0.19 19.01
CA LYS A 132 -16.38 -0.69 17.84
C LYS A 132 -16.33 -2.16 18.25
N GLU A 133 -16.95 -3.00 17.44
CA GLU A 133 -17.17 -4.43 17.72
C GLU A 133 -15.88 -5.19 18.07
N TYR A 134 -14.81 -4.96 17.30
CA TYR A 134 -13.57 -5.71 17.46
C TYR A 134 -12.62 -5.17 18.53
N TYR A 135 -12.89 -3.95 19.06
CA TYR A 135 -12.01 -3.29 20.03
C TYR A 135 -11.79 -4.12 21.30
N ALA A 136 -12.87 -4.60 21.94
CA ALA A 136 -12.78 -5.35 23.20
C ALA A 136 -11.97 -6.64 23.03
N GLY A 137 -12.15 -7.37 21.92
CA GLY A 137 -11.39 -8.58 21.60
C GLY A 137 -9.91 -8.29 21.37
N LEU A 138 -9.58 -7.19 20.70
CA LEU A 138 -8.20 -6.74 20.50
C LEU A 138 -7.56 -6.41 21.85
N MET A 139 -8.22 -5.60 22.71
CA MET A 139 -7.70 -5.24 24.04
C MET A 139 -7.46 -6.49 24.91
N ASP A 140 -8.36 -7.48 24.87
CA ASP A 140 -8.18 -8.74 25.59
C ASP A 140 -6.97 -9.54 25.06
N SER A 141 -6.73 -9.54 23.76
CA SER A 141 -5.63 -10.27 23.13
C SER A 141 -4.25 -9.69 23.42
N ILE A 142 -4.15 -8.39 23.71
CA ILE A 142 -2.88 -7.70 23.96
C ILE A 142 -2.59 -7.43 25.44
N LYS A 143 -3.53 -7.65 26.34
CA LYS A 143 -3.44 -7.27 27.76
C LYS A 143 -2.24 -7.84 28.53
N THR A 144 -1.68 -8.95 28.06
CA THR A 144 -0.52 -9.63 28.69
C THR A 144 0.78 -9.46 27.90
N ARG A 145 0.75 -8.70 26.81
CA ARG A 145 1.92 -8.41 25.99
C ARG A 145 2.70 -7.23 26.58
N GLU A 146 4.02 -7.27 26.55
CA GLU A 146 4.89 -6.24 27.14
C GLU A 146 5.10 -5.05 26.19
N ASN A 147 5.20 -5.30 24.89
CA ASN A 147 5.56 -4.28 23.89
C ASN A 147 4.31 -3.77 23.17
N VAL A 148 3.40 -3.17 23.93
CA VAL A 148 2.18 -2.52 23.42
C VAL A 148 2.24 -1.05 23.79
N TYR A 149 2.16 -0.20 22.77
CA TYR A 149 2.33 1.25 22.88
C TYR A 149 1.03 1.93 22.44
N PHE A 150 0.34 2.56 23.41
CA PHE A 150 -0.74 3.50 23.11
C PHE A 150 -0.14 4.86 22.80
N VAL A 151 -0.23 5.25 21.53
CA VAL A 151 0.48 6.40 20.99
C VAL A 151 -0.33 7.67 21.24
N ASN A 152 0.12 8.51 22.17
CA ASN A 152 -0.47 9.81 22.52
C ASN A 152 0.49 10.99 22.35
N GLU A 153 1.71 10.74 21.93
CA GLU A 153 2.71 11.70 21.52
C GLU A 153 3.47 11.17 20.30
N ASN A 154 4.19 12.02 19.60
CA ASN A 154 4.96 11.60 18.42
C ASN A 154 6.01 10.55 18.82
N ILE A 155 6.02 9.46 18.10
CA ILE A 155 7.00 8.39 18.27
C ILE A 155 7.84 8.27 17.01
N SER A 156 9.15 8.14 17.18
CA SER A 156 10.10 7.83 16.11
C SER A 156 10.96 6.66 16.51
N PHE A 157 11.15 5.72 15.59
CA PHE A 157 12.05 4.59 15.75
C PHE A 157 12.62 4.12 14.41
N ASP A 158 13.77 3.47 14.47
CA ASP A 158 14.51 3.05 13.30
C ASP A 158 14.80 1.55 13.30
N TYR A 159 14.77 0.97 12.11
CA TYR A 159 15.28 -0.37 11.80
C TYR A 159 16.28 -0.25 10.65
N ASN A 160 17.57 -0.20 10.94
CA ASN A 160 18.63 0.00 9.93
C ASN A 160 18.36 1.25 9.06
N ASP A 161 18.04 1.04 7.77
CA ASP A 161 17.76 2.11 6.80
C ASP A 161 16.28 2.55 6.76
N LEU A 162 15.43 1.92 7.55
CA LEU A 162 13.99 2.19 7.63
C LEU A 162 13.73 3.04 8.88
N SER A 163 13.21 4.24 8.70
CA SER A 163 12.77 5.12 9.79
C SER A 163 11.25 5.25 9.76
N ILE A 164 10.65 5.19 10.93
CA ILE A 164 9.21 5.27 11.13
C ILE A 164 8.89 6.38 12.12
N ASP A 165 8.10 7.36 11.68
CA ASP A 165 7.51 8.38 12.54
C ASP A 165 6.01 8.15 12.63
N ILE A 166 5.45 8.15 13.84
CA ILE A 166 4.00 7.99 14.09
C ILE A 166 3.47 9.26 14.75
N TYR A 167 2.44 9.84 14.16
CA TYR A 167 1.79 11.08 14.57
C TYR A 167 0.37 10.80 15.07
N PRO A 168 0.12 10.79 16.38
CA PRO A 168 -1.23 10.68 16.94
C PRO A 168 -2.02 11.98 16.78
N ALA A 169 -3.29 11.94 17.16
CA ALA A 169 -4.09 13.15 17.27
C ALA A 169 -3.54 14.08 18.37
N SER A 170 -3.19 15.32 18.01
CA SER A 170 -2.60 16.31 18.95
C SER A 170 -3.64 16.97 19.86
N SER A 171 -4.92 16.94 19.47
CA SER A 171 -6.05 17.44 20.27
C SER A 171 -7.21 16.44 20.21
N PRO A 172 -7.05 15.26 20.84
CA PRO A 172 -8.01 14.18 20.74
C PRO A 172 -9.40 14.57 21.29
N GLU A 173 -9.48 15.45 22.30
CA GLU A 173 -10.74 15.92 22.89
C GLU A 173 -11.63 16.64 21.87
N ILE A 174 -11.05 17.31 20.87
CA ILE A 174 -11.81 17.97 19.79
C ILE A 174 -12.38 16.93 18.85
N LEU A 175 -11.56 15.97 18.44
CA LEU A 175 -11.91 14.91 17.48
C LEU A 175 -12.92 13.93 18.10
N LEU A 176 -12.75 13.59 19.38
CA LEU A 176 -13.63 12.71 20.13
C LEU A 176 -15.02 13.34 20.39
N SER A 177 -15.16 14.66 20.24
CA SER A 177 -16.46 15.34 20.36
C SER A 177 -17.35 15.17 19.13
N ASP A 178 -16.78 14.80 17.97
CA ASP A 178 -17.54 14.49 16.76
C ASP A 178 -17.94 13.01 16.74
N SER A 179 -19.15 12.71 17.20
CA SER A 179 -19.65 11.33 17.32
C SER A 179 -19.82 10.58 15.99
N ASN A 180 -19.74 11.27 14.84
CA ASN A 180 -19.97 10.64 13.54
C ASN A 180 -18.67 10.03 12.95
N ASN A 181 -17.51 10.69 13.18
CA ASN A 181 -16.24 10.33 12.56
C ASN A 181 -15.10 10.18 13.58
N MET A 182 -15.46 9.87 14.82
CA MET A 182 -14.53 9.84 15.95
C MET A 182 -13.37 8.87 15.70
N ASP A 183 -13.67 7.62 15.39
CA ASP A 183 -12.64 6.59 15.21
C ASP A 183 -11.71 6.93 14.04
N ASN A 184 -12.26 7.33 12.89
CA ASN A 184 -11.48 7.72 11.71
C ASN A 184 -10.50 8.87 12.04
N ASN A 185 -10.99 9.92 12.72
CA ASN A 185 -10.19 11.09 13.05
C ASN A 185 -9.12 10.80 14.13
N MET A 186 -9.23 9.70 14.86
CA MET A 186 -8.18 9.24 15.79
C MET A 186 -7.08 8.42 15.12
N SER A 187 -7.15 8.20 13.80
CA SER A 187 -6.14 7.44 13.06
C SER A 187 -4.73 7.96 13.32
N LEU A 188 -3.83 7.03 13.59
CA LEU A 188 -2.39 7.28 13.56
C LEU A 188 -1.97 7.56 12.12
N VAL A 189 -1.28 8.66 11.90
CA VAL A 189 -0.62 8.96 10.64
C VAL A 189 0.83 8.53 10.76
N SER A 190 1.35 7.80 9.77
CA SER A 190 2.72 7.29 9.83
C SER A 190 3.51 7.72 8.60
N MET A 191 4.71 8.26 8.83
CA MET A 191 5.71 8.53 7.79
C MET A 191 6.75 7.43 7.84
N ILE A 192 6.91 6.72 6.74
CA ILE A 192 7.94 5.72 6.55
C ILE A 192 9.01 6.33 5.65
N THR A 193 10.26 6.33 6.09
CA THR A 193 11.39 6.84 5.31
C THR A 193 12.36 5.72 5.02
N PHE A 194 12.74 5.55 3.75
CA PHE A 194 13.75 4.59 3.32
C PHE A 194 14.72 5.26 2.33
N GLY A 195 15.94 5.47 2.76
CA GLY A 195 16.93 6.27 2.02
C GLY A 195 16.45 7.72 1.83
N THR A 196 16.22 8.14 0.58
CA THR A 196 15.69 9.48 0.27
C THR A 196 14.18 9.49 0.05
N LYS A 197 13.52 8.34 0.08
CA LYS A 197 12.11 8.16 -0.25
C LYS A 197 11.21 8.13 0.97
N LYS A 198 10.05 8.76 0.87
CA LYS A 198 9.07 8.92 1.94
C LYS A 198 7.70 8.41 1.52
N PHE A 199 7.07 7.67 2.41
CA PHE A 199 5.77 7.03 2.23
C PHE A 199 4.85 7.42 3.37
N LEU A 200 3.78 8.16 3.06
CA LEU A 200 2.82 8.63 4.05
C LEU A 200 1.61 7.69 4.11
N PHE A 201 1.39 7.10 5.28
CA PHE A 201 0.19 6.34 5.61
C PHE A 201 -0.73 7.19 6.47
N THR A 202 -1.97 7.36 6.06
CA THR A 202 -2.89 8.31 6.67
C THR A 202 -3.99 7.67 7.51
N GLY A 203 -4.13 6.33 7.47
CA GLY A 203 -5.33 5.67 7.97
C GLY A 203 -6.57 6.24 7.33
N ASP A 204 -7.61 6.48 8.13
CA ASP A 204 -8.90 6.98 7.65
C ASP A 204 -9.19 8.41 8.11
N ILE A 205 -8.11 9.24 8.28
CA ILE A 205 -8.29 10.63 8.67
C ILE A 205 -9.29 11.35 7.75
N GLU A 206 -10.18 12.09 8.36
CA GLU A 206 -11.15 12.91 7.67
C GLU A 206 -10.86 14.41 7.87
N LYS A 207 -11.80 15.24 7.47
CA LYS A 207 -11.68 16.70 7.40
C LYS A 207 -10.96 17.32 8.60
N ASP A 208 -11.40 17.00 9.83
CA ASP A 208 -10.93 17.70 11.03
C ASP A 208 -9.53 17.21 11.43
N ARG A 209 -9.22 15.92 11.25
CA ARG A 209 -7.89 15.39 11.49
C ARG A 209 -6.90 15.81 10.39
N ILE A 210 -7.34 15.90 9.13
CA ILE A 210 -6.51 16.47 8.05
C ILE A 210 -6.12 17.91 8.39
N GLU A 211 -7.07 18.75 8.81
CA GLU A 211 -6.80 20.12 9.24
C GLU A 211 -5.80 20.18 10.40
N GLN A 212 -5.94 19.28 11.37
CA GLN A 212 -5.04 19.19 12.51
C GLN A 212 -3.63 18.80 12.07
N VAL A 213 -3.47 17.72 11.30
CA VAL A 213 -2.16 17.23 10.82
C VAL A 213 -1.41 18.30 10.02
N ILE A 214 -2.12 19.09 9.22
CA ILE A 214 -1.54 20.20 8.47
C ILE A 214 -1.05 21.30 9.42
N ASN A 215 -1.84 21.64 10.44
CA ASN A 215 -1.54 22.72 11.38
C ASN A 215 -0.45 22.33 12.40
N ASP A 216 -0.26 21.05 12.68
CA ASP A 216 0.77 20.55 13.62
C ASP A 216 2.19 20.70 13.09
N ASN A 217 2.36 21.22 11.87
CA ASN A 217 3.67 21.46 11.22
C ASN A 217 4.57 20.21 11.12
N TYR A 218 3.98 19.03 10.97
CA TYR A 218 4.73 17.82 10.62
C TYR A 218 5.35 17.95 9.23
N SER A 219 6.50 17.31 9.01
CA SER A 219 7.07 17.16 7.67
C SER A 219 6.29 16.11 6.89
N LEU A 220 5.21 16.52 6.22
CA LEU A 220 4.31 15.62 5.51
C LEU A 220 4.70 15.36 4.06
N THR A 221 5.67 16.11 3.50
CA THR A 221 6.12 15.91 2.12
C THR A 221 6.61 14.48 1.93
N ALA A 222 6.01 13.78 0.96
CA ALA A 222 6.27 12.38 0.70
C ALA A 222 6.16 12.07 -0.80
N ASP A 223 6.96 11.13 -1.28
CA ASP A 223 6.92 10.68 -2.69
C ASP A 223 5.67 9.84 -2.98
N TRP A 224 5.10 9.20 -1.96
CA TRP A 224 4.00 8.26 -2.06
C TRP A 224 3.01 8.47 -0.89
N ILE A 225 1.71 8.38 -1.15
CA ILE A 225 0.67 8.49 -0.15
C ILE A 225 -0.33 7.33 -0.24
N LYS A 226 -0.64 6.68 0.90
CA LYS A 226 -1.86 5.90 1.05
C LYS A 226 -3.00 6.88 1.32
N MET A 227 -3.93 6.99 0.38
CA MET A 227 -5.04 7.95 0.47
C MET A 227 -5.95 7.65 1.66
N PRO A 228 -6.42 8.69 2.37
CA PRO A 228 -7.29 8.53 3.53
C PRO A 228 -8.61 7.86 3.17
N HIS A 229 -9.17 7.13 4.12
CA HIS A 229 -10.56 6.65 4.15
C HIS A 229 -10.96 6.00 2.82
N HIS A 230 -10.10 5.12 2.31
CA HIS A 230 -10.31 4.32 1.10
C HIS A 230 -10.66 5.14 -0.15
N GLY A 231 -10.13 6.36 -0.23
CA GLY A 231 -10.41 7.28 -1.33
C GLY A 231 -11.67 8.12 -1.15
N GLY A 232 -12.10 8.33 0.10
CA GLY A 232 -13.11 9.32 0.45
C GLY A 232 -12.59 10.75 0.20
N TYR A 233 -13.46 11.63 -0.28
CA TYR A 233 -13.14 13.03 -0.50
C TYR A 233 -13.66 13.92 0.62
N THR A 234 -12.80 14.77 1.17
CA THR A 234 -13.19 15.85 2.09
C THR A 234 -12.77 17.21 1.55
N LYS A 235 -13.29 18.30 2.15
CA LYS A 235 -12.91 19.65 1.72
C LYS A 235 -11.41 19.96 1.87
N ASN A 236 -10.71 19.28 2.79
CA ASN A 236 -9.29 19.50 3.08
C ASN A 236 -8.36 18.55 2.28
N THR A 237 -8.92 17.68 1.43
CA THR A 237 -8.14 16.74 0.61
C THR A 237 -7.16 17.48 -0.32
N ALA A 238 -7.59 18.60 -0.90
CA ALA A 238 -6.73 19.41 -1.78
C ALA A 238 -5.54 20.00 -1.01
N ASP A 239 -5.77 20.49 0.19
CA ASP A 239 -4.72 21.08 1.04
C ASP A 239 -3.72 20.00 1.49
N LEU A 240 -4.20 18.80 1.83
CA LEU A 240 -3.36 17.66 2.15
C LEU A 240 -2.45 17.31 0.96
N LEU A 241 -3.02 17.13 -0.23
CA LEU A 241 -2.26 16.79 -1.43
C LEU A 241 -1.24 17.89 -1.81
N ALA A 242 -1.59 19.17 -1.63
CA ALA A 242 -0.68 20.27 -1.89
C ALA A 242 0.53 20.32 -0.93
N ILE A 243 0.39 19.82 0.32
CA ILE A 243 1.47 19.78 1.30
C ILE A 243 2.30 18.51 1.15
N VAL A 244 1.65 17.38 0.89
CA VAL A 244 2.36 16.10 0.70
C VAL A 244 3.13 16.09 -0.61
N ASP A 245 2.56 16.66 -1.67
CA ASP A 245 3.12 16.76 -3.03
C ASP A 245 3.61 15.39 -3.56
N PRO A 246 2.75 14.35 -3.54
CA PRO A 246 3.16 13.00 -3.85
C PRO A 246 3.19 12.76 -5.36
N ALA A 247 4.16 11.96 -5.84
CA ALA A 247 4.16 11.45 -7.20
C ALA A 247 3.19 10.26 -7.37
N TYR A 248 2.95 9.51 -6.28
CA TYR A 248 2.15 8.29 -6.30
C TYR A 248 1.07 8.30 -5.22
N ALA A 249 -0.14 7.87 -5.57
CA ALA A 249 -1.23 7.64 -4.63
C ALA A 249 -1.70 6.18 -4.68
N VAL A 250 -1.89 5.58 -3.51
CA VAL A 250 -2.45 4.24 -3.38
C VAL A 250 -3.76 4.29 -2.61
N ILE A 251 -4.76 3.56 -3.09
CA ILE A 251 -6.11 3.52 -2.54
C ILE A 251 -6.50 2.07 -2.27
N SER A 252 -6.81 1.73 -1.03
CA SER A 252 -7.40 0.43 -0.67
C SER A 252 -8.91 0.50 -0.81
N THR A 253 -9.47 -0.09 -1.85
CA THR A 253 -10.90 0.01 -2.17
C THR A 253 -11.39 -1.25 -2.89
N SER A 254 -12.67 -1.30 -3.26
CA SER A 254 -13.27 -2.43 -3.99
C SER A 254 -14.24 -1.97 -5.07
N ASN A 255 -14.59 -2.89 -6.00
CA ASN A 255 -15.58 -2.62 -7.04
C ASN A 255 -16.96 -2.23 -6.47
N GLU A 256 -17.34 -2.81 -5.32
CA GLU A 256 -18.62 -2.55 -4.68
C GLU A 256 -18.66 -1.18 -3.97
N ARG A 257 -17.50 -0.70 -3.56
CA ARG A 257 -17.34 0.59 -2.87
C ARG A 257 -16.08 1.28 -3.38
N PRO A 258 -16.10 1.82 -4.62
CA PRO A 258 -14.96 2.46 -5.25
C PRO A 258 -14.59 3.78 -4.56
N ALA A 259 -13.38 4.28 -4.84
CA ALA A 259 -12.98 5.62 -4.45
C ALA A 259 -13.92 6.67 -5.06
N GLU A 260 -14.07 7.80 -4.38
CA GLU A 260 -14.93 8.88 -4.86
C GLU A 260 -14.40 9.49 -6.17
N GLU A 261 -15.27 9.65 -7.17
CA GLU A 261 -14.95 10.22 -8.48
C GLU A 261 -14.25 11.57 -8.35
N LYS A 262 -14.72 12.40 -7.42
CA LYS A 262 -14.13 13.73 -7.16
C LYS A 262 -12.67 13.65 -6.71
N LEU A 263 -12.28 12.63 -5.94
CA LEU A 263 -10.89 12.39 -5.59
C LEU A 263 -10.10 11.95 -6.82
N MET A 264 -10.63 11.00 -7.60
CA MET A 264 -9.95 10.47 -8.78
C MET A 264 -9.70 11.57 -9.83
N ASP A 265 -10.68 12.45 -10.06
CA ASP A 265 -10.55 13.63 -10.93
C ASP A 265 -9.45 14.57 -10.41
N MET A 266 -9.39 14.79 -9.09
CA MET A 266 -8.37 15.65 -8.48
C MET A 266 -6.97 15.04 -8.64
N LEU A 267 -6.76 13.76 -8.31
CA LEU A 267 -5.48 13.09 -8.46
C LEU A 267 -5.00 13.14 -9.92
N SER A 268 -5.91 12.87 -10.86
CA SER A 268 -5.63 12.99 -12.31
C SER A 268 -5.25 14.42 -12.73
N SER A 269 -5.93 15.44 -12.19
CA SER A 269 -5.64 16.85 -12.51
C SER A 269 -4.31 17.35 -11.96
N LEU A 270 -3.78 16.69 -10.94
CA LEU A 270 -2.49 16.95 -10.32
C LEU A 270 -1.35 16.07 -10.88
N ASP A 271 -1.62 15.29 -11.94
CA ASP A 271 -0.67 14.32 -12.54
C ASP A 271 -0.09 13.31 -11.50
N ILE A 272 -0.87 12.97 -10.47
CA ILE A 272 -0.49 11.96 -9.46
C ILE A 272 -0.81 10.58 -10.01
N GLU A 273 0.21 9.75 -10.16
CA GLU A 273 0.04 8.36 -10.61
C GLU A 273 -0.69 7.54 -9.54
N THR A 274 -1.88 7.04 -9.89
CA THR A 274 -2.81 6.46 -8.91
C THR A 274 -3.01 4.98 -9.14
N TYR A 275 -2.91 4.20 -8.07
CA TYR A 275 -3.16 2.77 -8.03
C TYR A 275 -4.25 2.47 -7.00
N ASP A 276 -5.21 1.61 -7.32
CA ASP A 276 -6.22 1.14 -6.37
C ASP A 276 -6.32 -0.38 -6.32
N THR A 277 -6.64 -0.94 -5.15
CA THR A 277 -6.66 -2.39 -4.92
C THR A 277 -7.79 -3.12 -5.63
N THR A 278 -8.73 -2.43 -6.28
CA THR A 278 -9.77 -3.03 -7.12
C THR A 278 -9.18 -3.94 -8.19
N TYR A 279 -8.04 -3.53 -8.77
CA TYR A 279 -7.36 -4.27 -9.84
C TYR A 279 -6.36 -5.30 -9.33
N GLY A 280 -6.20 -5.45 -8.03
CA GLY A 280 -5.33 -6.45 -7.40
C GLY A 280 -4.40 -5.86 -6.34
N THR A 281 -3.59 -6.72 -5.74
CA THR A 281 -2.58 -6.33 -4.75
C THR A 281 -1.53 -5.41 -5.38
N ILE A 282 -1.21 -4.30 -4.71
CA ILE A 282 -0.24 -3.30 -5.17
C ILE A 282 1.07 -3.53 -4.46
N VAL A 283 2.15 -3.65 -5.23
CA VAL A 283 3.51 -3.81 -4.71
C VAL A 283 4.34 -2.60 -5.10
N THR A 284 4.75 -1.84 -4.10
CA THR A 284 5.67 -0.72 -4.24
C THR A 284 7.07 -1.17 -3.82
N TYR A 285 8.01 -1.11 -4.74
CA TYR A 285 9.42 -1.40 -4.51
C TYR A 285 10.22 -0.10 -4.46
N CYS A 286 11.15 0.02 -3.52
CA CYS A 286 12.04 1.17 -3.36
C CYS A 286 13.49 0.72 -3.12
N ASP A 287 14.43 1.27 -3.89
CA ASP A 287 15.88 1.03 -3.77
C ASP A 287 16.65 2.17 -3.07
N LYS A 288 16.00 2.95 -2.20
CA LYS A 288 16.45 4.18 -1.54
C LYS A 288 16.38 5.45 -2.39
N ASN A 289 16.40 5.37 -3.72
CA ASN A 289 16.45 6.54 -4.61
C ASN A 289 15.27 6.57 -5.60
N SER A 290 14.73 5.41 -5.94
CA SER A 290 13.65 5.25 -6.91
C SER A 290 12.50 4.44 -6.34
N ILE A 291 11.30 4.70 -6.84
CA ILE A 291 10.09 3.95 -6.55
C ILE A 291 9.61 3.30 -7.85
N GLN A 292 9.25 2.03 -7.77
CA GLN A 292 8.61 1.28 -8.83
C GLN A 292 7.34 0.63 -8.26
N ILE A 293 6.22 0.77 -8.96
CA ILE A 293 4.95 0.19 -8.51
C ILE A 293 4.47 -0.81 -9.53
N THR A 294 4.08 -1.98 -9.05
CA THR A 294 3.46 -3.03 -9.86
C THR A 294 2.16 -3.46 -9.22
N GLN A 295 1.22 -3.88 -10.03
CA GLN A 295 -0.06 -4.39 -9.56
C GLN A 295 -0.26 -5.81 -10.08
N LYS A 296 -0.49 -6.74 -9.14
CA LYS A 296 -0.77 -8.13 -9.46
C LYS A 296 -2.28 -8.30 -9.59
N SER A 297 -2.75 -8.67 -10.77
CA SER A 297 -4.16 -9.06 -10.95
C SER A 297 -4.50 -10.25 -10.03
N ASN A 298 -5.71 -10.22 -9.49
CA ASN A 298 -6.27 -11.31 -8.68
C ASN A 298 -6.35 -12.62 -9.45
#